data_b511f50cb6d3d356746f79dfc4111243
#
_entry.id   b511f50cb6d3d356746f79dfc4111243
#
_cell.length_a   1.000
_cell.length_b   1.000
_cell.length_c   1.000
_cell.angle_alpha   90.00
_cell.angle_beta   90.00
_cell.angle_gamma   90.00
#
_symmetry.space_group_name_H-M   'P 1'
#
loop_
_entity.id
_entity.type
_entity.pdbx_description
1 polymer ?
#
loop_
_entity_poly.entity_id
_entity_poly.type
_entity_poly.pdbx_seq_one_letter_code
_entity_poly.pdbx_strand_id
1 'polypeptide(L)'
;RLKEFGGSLDFRKYDPKFAPAKARLLGNTKPGDGARFAGRGFIQLTGRFNYRAAGKALGLPLEKFPEMLEKDLRVAAKVAVWFWKNRVQPRVDNFNNTREVTHAVNPGYHGLEHRQELFKTYKQQLVPNVPHGPGKSGKPQSSPRHK
;
A
#
# COMPACT_ATOMS: atom_id res chain seq x y z
N ARG A 1 -13.55 9.33 -8.67
CA ARG A 1 -13.51 7.92 -9.12
C ARG A 1 -12.17 7.31 -8.78
N LEU A 2 -12.16 6.28 -7.96
CA LEU A 2 -10.95 5.55 -7.53
C LEU A 2 -10.66 4.34 -8.44
N LYS A 3 -10.93 4.48 -9.73
CA LYS A 3 -10.61 3.47 -10.75
C LYS A 3 -9.34 3.86 -11.49
N GLU A 4 -8.62 2.86 -12.00
CA GLU A 4 -7.40 3.07 -12.79
C GLU A 4 -7.67 4.03 -13.97
N PHE A 5 -6.96 5.15 -13.98
CA PHE A 5 -6.87 6.08 -15.08
C PHE A 5 -5.50 5.89 -15.75
N GLY A 6 -5.39 4.95 -16.63
CA GLY A 6 -4.23 4.79 -17.48
C GLY A 6 -4.57 5.24 -18.90
N GLY A 7 -3.65 5.84 -19.62
CA GLY A 7 -3.84 6.42 -20.94
C GLY A 7 -4.32 5.48 -22.06
N SER A 8 -4.57 4.23 -21.80
CA SER A 8 -5.37 3.32 -22.58
C SER A 8 -6.13 2.44 -21.61
N LEU A 9 -7.45 2.51 -21.63
CA LEU A 9 -8.35 1.61 -20.91
C LEU A 9 -8.33 0.18 -21.49
N ASP A 10 -7.18 -0.22 -22.03
CA ASP A 10 -6.98 -1.53 -22.60
C ASP A 10 -6.71 -2.57 -21.51
N PHE A 11 -7.79 -3.07 -20.92
CA PHE A 11 -7.73 -4.16 -19.94
C PHE A 11 -7.39 -5.53 -20.57
N ARG A 12 -7.22 -5.60 -21.90
CA ARG A 12 -6.76 -6.83 -22.59
C ARG A 12 -5.41 -7.31 -22.04
N LYS A 13 -4.56 -6.39 -21.63
CA LYS A 13 -3.26 -6.72 -20.97
C LYS A 13 -3.37 -7.57 -19.71
N TYR A 14 -4.57 -7.70 -19.13
CA TYR A 14 -4.87 -8.49 -17.93
C TYR A 14 -5.90 -9.59 -18.17
N ASP A 15 -6.36 -9.72 -19.40
CA ASP A 15 -7.40 -10.66 -19.76
C ASP A 15 -6.81 -12.00 -20.23
N PRO A 16 -7.33 -13.15 -19.77
CA PRO A 16 -6.80 -14.46 -20.18
C PRO A 16 -6.92 -14.73 -21.66
N LYS A 17 -7.86 -14.11 -22.36
CA LYS A 17 -8.04 -14.25 -23.81
C LYS A 17 -6.88 -13.62 -24.60
N PHE A 18 -6.29 -12.51 -24.09
CA PHE A 18 -5.30 -11.72 -24.82
C PHE A 18 -3.91 -11.79 -24.23
N ALA A 19 -3.80 -11.98 -22.90
CA ALA A 19 -2.53 -12.01 -22.17
C ALA A 19 -2.55 -13.11 -21.10
N PRO A 20 -2.57 -14.39 -21.49
CA PRO A 20 -2.81 -15.52 -20.58
C PRO A 20 -1.76 -15.62 -19.46
N ALA A 21 -0.48 -15.35 -19.74
CA ALA A 21 0.57 -15.40 -18.73
C ALA A 21 0.36 -14.34 -17.62
N LYS A 22 0.07 -13.12 -18.01
CA LYS A 22 -0.17 -12.01 -17.07
C LYS A 22 -1.49 -12.16 -16.32
N ALA A 23 -2.52 -12.63 -17.01
CA ALA A 23 -3.81 -12.94 -16.39
C ALA A 23 -3.67 -14.03 -15.31
N ARG A 24 -2.88 -15.05 -15.57
CA ARG A 24 -2.59 -16.13 -14.60
C ARG A 24 -1.96 -15.60 -13.31
N LEU A 25 -0.99 -14.71 -13.41
CA LEU A 25 -0.33 -14.08 -12.26
C LEU A 25 -1.33 -13.28 -11.39
N LEU A 26 -2.36 -12.72 -12.00
CA LEU A 26 -3.42 -11.96 -11.34
C LEU A 26 -4.61 -12.84 -10.89
N GLY A 27 -4.58 -14.14 -11.20
CA GLY A 27 -5.69 -15.05 -10.94
C GLY A 27 -6.95 -14.75 -11.76
N ASN A 28 -6.80 -14.02 -12.87
CA ASN A 28 -7.87 -13.77 -13.84
C ASN A 28 -8.04 -15.03 -14.69
N THR A 29 -9.17 -15.70 -14.55
CA THR A 29 -9.42 -17.02 -15.14
C THR A 29 -10.48 -17.03 -16.22
N LYS A 30 -11.27 -15.97 -16.31
CA LYS A 30 -12.38 -15.87 -17.27
C LYS A 30 -12.18 -14.71 -18.23
N PRO A 31 -12.59 -14.84 -19.50
CA PRO A 31 -12.67 -13.70 -20.40
C PRO A 31 -13.45 -12.54 -19.76
N GLY A 32 -12.95 -11.32 -19.88
CA GLY A 32 -13.53 -10.13 -19.24
C GLY A 32 -13.00 -9.83 -17.84
N ASP A 33 -12.22 -10.74 -17.22
CA ASP A 33 -11.67 -10.51 -15.87
C ASP A 33 -10.69 -9.35 -15.84
N GLY A 34 -9.99 -9.05 -16.92
CA GLY A 34 -9.10 -7.90 -17.01
C GLY A 34 -9.82 -6.59 -16.69
N ALA A 35 -10.98 -6.37 -17.28
CA ALA A 35 -11.81 -5.19 -17.02
C ALA A 35 -12.54 -5.29 -15.67
N ARG A 36 -13.06 -6.48 -15.33
CA ARG A 36 -13.82 -6.71 -14.11
C ARG A 36 -12.98 -6.45 -12.85
N PHE A 37 -11.74 -6.92 -12.82
CA PHE A 37 -10.81 -6.77 -11.71
C PHE A 37 -9.67 -5.79 -12.00
N ALA A 38 -10.00 -4.73 -12.73
CA ALA A 38 -9.10 -3.59 -12.94
C ALA A 38 -8.72 -2.92 -11.63
N GLY A 39 -7.63 -2.17 -11.62
CA GLY A 39 -7.15 -1.43 -10.45
C GLY A 39 -8.21 -0.47 -9.90
N ARG A 40 -8.50 -0.57 -8.60
CA ARG A 40 -9.44 0.30 -7.88
C ARG A 40 -8.95 0.59 -6.48
N GLY A 41 -9.48 1.64 -5.90
CA GLY A 41 -9.19 2.07 -4.53
C GLY A 41 -7.85 2.79 -4.42
N PHE A 42 -7.47 3.11 -3.19
CA PHE A 42 -6.25 3.88 -2.90
C PHE A 42 -4.96 3.17 -3.30
N ILE A 43 -4.95 1.83 -3.27
CA ILE A 43 -3.77 1.02 -3.60
C ILE A 43 -3.83 0.39 -4.99
N GLN A 44 -4.87 0.69 -5.79
CA GLN A 44 -5.08 0.10 -7.11
C GLN A 44 -5.04 -1.43 -7.08
N LEU A 45 -5.83 -2.03 -6.18
CA LEU A 45 -5.98 -3.48 -6.08
C LEU A 45 -6.42 -4.06 -7.42
N THR A 46 -5.64 -4.98 -7.98
CA THR A 46 -5.83 -5.51 -9.34
C THR A 46 -5.81 -7.03 -9.35
N GLY A 47 -6.69 -7.63 -10.12
CA GLY A 47 -6.76 -9.07 -10.35
C GLY A 47 -7.72 -9.81 -9.43
N ARG A 48 -8.41 -10.82 -9.99
CA ARG A 48 -9.41 -11.63 -9.27
C ARG A 48 -8.86 -12.20 -7.96
N PHE A 49 -7.65 -12.74 -7.98
CA PHE A 49 -7.01 -13.31 -6.78
C PHE A 49 -6.92 -12.30 -5.64
N ASN A 50 -6.49 -11.07 -5.93
CA ASN A 50 -6.33 -10.03 -4.92
C ASN A 50 -7.67 -9.53 -4.37
N TYR A 51 -8.68 -9.39 -5.22
CA TYR A 51 -10.05 -9.05 -4.79
C TYR A 51 -10.63 -10.13 -3.88
N ARG A 52 -10.43 -11.41 -4.23
CA ARG A 52 -10.84 -12.53 -3.39
C ARG A 52 -10.14 -12.55 -2.05
N ALA A 53 -8.81 -12.37 -2.03
CA ALA A 53 -8.01 -12.37 -0.82
C ALA A 53 -8.41 -11.24 0.15
N ALA A 54 -8.53 -10.02 -0.36
CA ALA A 54 -9.00 -8.87 0.42
C ALA A 54 -10.43 -9.08 0.93
N GLY A 55 -11.31 -9.57 0.07
CA GLY A 55 -12.71 -9.86 0.44
C GLY A 55 -12.84 -10.88 1.56
N LYS A 56 -12.08 -11.97 1.49
CA LYS A 56 -12.04 -12.99 2.55
C LYS A 56 -11.51 -12.42 3.87
N ALA A 57 -10.40 -11.69 3.81
CA ALA A 57 -9.78 -11.12 5.01
C ALA A 57 -10.66 -10.09 5.72
N LEU A 58 -11.43 -9.31 4.97
CA LEU A 58 -12.27 -8.21 5.48
C LEU A 58 -13.75 -8.58 5.65
N GLY A 59 -14.15 -9.80 5.26
CA GLY A 59 -15.57 -10.20 5.28
C GLY A 59 -16.41 -9.41 4.27
N LEU A 60 -15.86 -9.01 3.13
CA LEU A 60 -16.53 -8.21 2.11
C LEU A 60 -16.65 -8.99 0.79
N PRO A 61 -17.78 -8.89 0.07
CA PRO A 61 -18.01 -9.62 -1.18
C PRO A 61 -17.31 -8.98 -2.39
N LEU A 62 -16.01 -8.67 -2.29
CA LEU A 62 -15.26 -7.91 -3.29
C LEU A 62 -15.08 -8.65 -4.61
N GLU A 63 -15.00 -9.98 -4.61
CA GLU A 63 -14.94 -10.75 -5.85
C GLU A 63 -16.27 -10.69 -6.64
N LYS A 64 -17.38 -10.67 -5.91
CA LYS A 64 -18.72 -10.56 -6.51
C LYS A 64 -19.04 -9.15 -6.97
N PHE A 65 -18.65 -8.16 -6.15
CA PHE A 65 -18.93 -6.74 -6.36
C PHE A 65 -17.63 -5.90 -6.29
N PRO A 66 -16.73 -6.03 -7.27
CA PRO A 66 -15.44 -5.33 -7.25
C PRO A 66 -15.59 -3.80 -7.29
N GLU A 67 -16.70 -3.28 -7.81
CA GLU A 67 -17.02 -1.87 -7.83
C GLU A 67 -17.19 -1.23 -6.45
N MET A 68 -17.36 -2.00 -5.39
CA MET A 68 -17.38 -1.48 -4.01
C MET A 68 -16.10 -0.70 -3.69
N LEU A 69 -14.95 -1.13 -4.23
CA LEU A 69 -13.66 -0.45 -4.04
C LEU A 69 -13.60 0.93 -4.72
N GLU A 70 -14.44 1.17 -5.70
CA GLU A 70 -14.52 2.44 -6.44
C GLU A 70 -15.56 3.38 -5.83
N LYS A 71 -16.66 2.83 -5.31
CA LYS A 71 -17.83 3.58 -4.88
C LYS A 71 -17.85 3.90 -3.39
N ASP A 72 -17.19 3.08 -2.57
CA ASP A 72 -17.19 3.22 -1.10
C ASP A 72 -15.78 3.52 -0.58
N LEU A 73 -15.57 4.75 -0.11
CA LEU A 73 -14.29 5.20 0.45
C LEU A 73 -13.87 4.41 1.71
N ARG A 74 -14.83 3.95 2.50
CA ARG A 74 -14.54 3.14 3.70
C ARG A 74 -14.01 1.78 3.32
N VAL A 75 -14.59 1.16 2.29
CA VAL A 75 -14.08 -0.11 1.73
C VAL A 75 -12.68 0.10 1.16
N ALA A 76 -12.48 1.15 0.37
CA ALA A 76 -11.17 1.48 -0.18
C ALA A 76 -10.10 1.70 0.91
N ALA A 77 -10.44 2.37 2.00
CA ALA A 77 -9.54 2.58 3.15
C ALA A 77 -9.23 1.26 3.88
N LYS A 78 -10.23 0.42 4.15
CA LYS A 78 -10.02 -0.90 4.78
C LYS A 78 -9.10 -1.78 3.96
N VAL A 79 -9.29 -1.82 2.66
CA VAL A 79 -8.44 -2.58 1.73
C VAL A 79 -7.01 -2.03 1.71
N ALA A 80 -6.82 -0.71 1.72
CA ALA A 80 -5.50 -0.10 1.77
C ALA A 80 -4.74 -0.47 3.06
N VAL A 81 -5.40 -0.42 4.21
CA VAL A 81 -4.82 -0.82 5.51
C VAL A 81 -4.48 -2.31 5.53
N TRP A 82 -5.39 -3.16 5.05
CA TRP A 82 -5.15 -4.60 4.93
C TRP A 82 -3.94 -4.89 4.03
N PHE A 83 -3.87 -4.27 2.87
CA PHE A 83 -2.75 -4.43 1.94
C PHE A 83 -1.42 -4.00 2.58
N TRP A 84 -1.41 -2.84 3.24
CA TRP A 84 -0.23 -2.34 3.94
C TRP A 84 0.28 -3.35 4.97
N LYS A 85 -0.59 -3.80 5.86
CA LYS A 85 -0.23 -4.73 6.94
C LYS A 85 0.23 -6.10 6.45
N ASN A 86 -0.36 -6.60 5.36
CA ASN A 86 -0.12 -7.97 4.91
C ASN A 86 0.86 -8.07 3.74
N ARG A 87 1.07 -7.00 2.98
CA ARG A 87 1.88 -7.03 1.76
C ARG A 87 3.08 -6.09 1.81
N VAL A 88 3.01 -5.00 2.53
CA VAL A 88 4.06 -3.99 2.60
C VAL A 88 4.90 -4.16 3.87
N GLN A 89 4.29 -4.07 5.04
CA GLN A 89 5.00 -4.17 6.33
C GLN A 89 5.92 -5.39 6.44
N PRO A 90 5.50 -6.62 6.06
CA PRO A 90 6.36 -7.79 6.19
C PRO A 90 7.58 -7.80 5.24
N ARG A 91 7.63 -6.90 4.27
CA ARG A 91 8.66 -6.83 3.23
C ARG A 91 9.56 -5.61 3.34
N VAL A 92 9.37 -4.78 4.35
CA VAL A 92 10.10 -3.53 4.53
C VAL A 92 10.80 -3.55 5.87
N ASP A 93 12.13 -3.55 5.84
CA ASP A 93 12.95 -3.50 7.05
C ASP A 93 13.15 -2.06 7.54
N ASN A 94 13.22 -1.11 6.61
CA ASN A 94 13.42 0.30 6.93
C ASN A 94 12.43 1.20 6.20
N PHE A 95 11.41 1.69 6.91
CA PHE A 95 10.39 2.59 6.37
C PHE A 95 10.91 3.99 6.00
N ASN A 96 12.12 4.37 6.40
CA ASN A 96 12.78 5.57 5.90
C ASN A 96 13.43 5.37 4.52
N ASN A 97 13.52 4.14 4.06
CA ASN A 97 14.01 3.81 2.72
C ASN A 97 12.83 3.80 1.72
N THR A 98 12.61 4.94 1.06
CA THR A 98 11.52 5.10 0.09
C THR A 98 11.61 4.14 -1.11
N ARG A 99 12.81 3.71 -1.47
CA ARG A 99 13.02 2.72 -2.54
C ARG A 99 12.49 1.36 -2.13
N GLU A 100 12.81 0.91 -0.91
CA GLU A 100 12.34 -0.36 -0.37
C GLU A 100 10.81 -0.39 -0.22
N VAL A 101 10.23 0.67 0.35
CA VAL A 101 8.77 0.82 0.46
C VAL A 101 8.11 0.84 -0.92
N THR A 102 8.68 1.58 -1.87
CA THR A 102 8.14 1.63 -3.23
C THR A 102 8.16 0.26 -3.89
N HIS A 103 9.24 -0.50 -3.76
CA HIS A 103 9.34 -1.85 -4.30
C HIS A 103 8.30 -2.80 -3.69
N ALA A 104 8.06 -2.72 -2.38
CA ALA A 104 7.07 -3.54 -1.70
C ALA A 104 5.64 -3.27 -2.19
N VAL A 105 5.34 -2.02 -2.56
CA VAL A 105 4.03 -1.61 -3.12
C VAL A 105 3.96 -1.88 -4.63
N ASN A 106 5.03 -1.53 -5.35
CA ASN A 106 5.11 -1.62 -6.81
C ASN A 106 6.53 -2.01 -7.25
N PRO A 107 6.77 -3.29 -7.57
CA PRO A 107 8.08 -3.78 -7.99
C PRO A 107 8.67 -3.07 -9.23
N GLY A 108 7.84 -2.43 -10.04
CA GLY A 108 8.27 -1.65 -11.20
C GLY A 108 8.88 -0.28 -10.86
N TYR A 109 8.94 0.11 -9.59
CA TYR A 109 9.47 1.40 -9.11
C TYR A 109 8.83 2.65 -9.73
N HIS A 110 7.63 2.54 -10.31
CA HIS A 110 6.95 3.69 -10.91
C HIS A 110 6.70 4.79 -9.87
N GLY A 111 7.16 6.00 -10.18
CA GLY A 111 7.02 7.17 -9.32
C GLY A 111 7.98 7.20 -8.12
N LEU A 112 9.08 6.44 -8.14
CA LEU A 112 10.07 6.41 -7.05
C LEU A 112 10.66 7.80 -6.79
N GLU A 113 11.12 8.51 -7.81
CA GLU A 113 11.73 9.84 -7.68
C GLU A 113 10.78 10.83 -7.01
N HIS A 114 9.54 10.88 -7.50
CA HIS A 114 8.51 11.74 -6.92
C HIS A 114 8.23 11.41 -5.44
N ARG A 115 8.17 10.13 -5.08
CA ARG A 115 8.01 9.71 -3.68
C ARG A 115 9.21 10.08 -2.82
N GLN A 116 10.42 10.02 -3.36
CA GLN A 116 11.63 10.44 -2.64
C GLN A 116 11.63 11.94 -2.36
N GLU A 117 11.21 12.76 -3.31
CA GLU A 117 11.06 14.21 -3.15
C GLU A 117 10.01 14.55 -2.09
N LEU A 118 8.82 13.95 -2.19
CA LEU A 118 7.75 14.12 -1.20
C LEU A 118 8.20 13.69 0.19
N PHE A 119 8.90 12.57 0.31
CA PHE A 119 9.40 12.09 1.60
C PHE A 119 10.37 13.08 2.24
N LYS A 120 11.31 13.64 1.47
CA LYS A 120 12.22 14.68 1.95
C LYS A 120 11.45 15.89 2.47
N THR A 121 10.49 16.37 1.69
CA THR A 121 9.66 17.53 2.05
C THR A 121 8.89 17.30 3.34
N TYR A 122 8.17 16.20 3.45
CA TYR A 122 7.37 15.88 4.65
C TYR A 122 8.24 15.62 5.87
N LYS A 123 9.38 14.96 5.70
CA LYS A 123 10.33 14.74 6.80
C LYS A 123 10.84 16.05 7.38
N GLN A 124 11.14 17.02 6.52
CA GLN A 124 11.55 18.37 6.97
C GLN A 124 10.45 19.11 7.71
N GLN A 125 9.18 18.93 7.30
CA GLN A 125 8.03 19.58 7.91
C GLN A 125 7.62 18.96 9.25
N LEU A 126 7.80 17.65 9.43
CA LEU A 126 7.35 16.90 10.61
C LEU A 126 8.37 16.88 11.76
N VAL A 127 9.66 17.07 11.46
CA VAL A 127 10.74 17.00 12.47
C VAL A 127 10.80 18.22 13.42
N PRO A 128 10.35 19.44 13.09
CA PRO A 128 10.49 20.57 13.99
C PRO A 128 9.63 20.56 15.26
N ASN A 129 8.61 19.71 15.35
CA ASN A 129 7.57 19.82 16.38
C ASN A 129 7.38 18.59 17.29
N VAL A 130 8.34 17.69 17.36
CA VAL A 130 8.31 16.67 18.42
C VAL A 130 8.96 17.31 19.66
N PRO A 131 8.22 17.61 20.75
CA PRO A 131 8.83 18.04 21.99
C PRO A 131 9.77 16.93 22.45
N HIS A 132 11.03 17.23 22.65
CA HIS A 132 11.92 16.33 23.35
C HIS A 132 11.28 16.06 24.73
N GLY A 133 10.89 14.83 24.97
CA GLY A 133 10.46 14.40 26.30
C GLY A 133 11.51 14.83 27.33
N PRO A 134 11.12 15.08 28.59
CA PRO A 134 12.02 15.59 29.62
C PRO A 134 13.26 14.68 29.71
N GLY A 135 14.41 15.28 29.49
CA GLY A 135 15.71 14.62 29.62
C GLY A 135 15.77 13.93 30.98
N LYS A 136 16.19 12.67 30.98
CA LYS A 136 16.48 11.94 32.22
C LYS A 136 17.45 12.78 33.02
N SER A 137 16.97 13.47 34.04
CA SER A 137 17.74 14.19 35.02
C SER A 137 18.69 13.21 35.72
N GLY A 138 19.94 13.64 35.88
CA GLY A 138 21.06 12.86 36.32
C GLY A 138 20.85 12.14 37.64
N LYS A 139 21.61 11.08 37.81
CA LYS A 139 21.80 10.35 39.06
C LYS A 139 22.22 11.32 40.20
N PRO A 140 21.69 11.17 41.41
CA PRO A 140 22.20 11.90 42.55
C PRO A 140 23.62 11.42 42.86
N GLN A 141 24.56 12.38 42.93
CA GLN A 141 25.92 12.13 43.42
C GLN A 141 25.85 11.79 44.91
N SER A 142 26.44 10.68 45.27
CA SER A 142 26.68 10.29 46.64
C SER A 142 27.70 11.23 47.28
N SER A 143 27.31 11.95 48.32
CA SER A 143 28.22 12.74 49.16
C SER A 143 29.16 11.82 49.97
N PRO A 144 30.44 12.18 50.13
CA PRO A 144 31.37 11.43 51.01
C PRO A 144 31.07 11.75 52.46
N ARG A 145 30.96 10.72 53.30
CA ARG A 145 30.92 10.84 54.74
C ARG A 145 32.30 11.22 55.22
N HIS A 146 32.41 12.37 55.91
CA HIS A 146 33.54 12.66 56.77
C HIS A 146 33.34 11.97 58.12
N LYS A 147 34.47 11.38 58.59
CA LYS A 147 34.62 10.89 59.96
C LYS A 147 34.76 12.03 60.93
#